data_6d547ec393fadcab3bbc56505c0a8c5f
#
_entry.id   6d547ec393fadcab3bbc56505c0a8c5f
#
_cell.length_a   1.000
_cell.length_b   1.000
_cell.length_c   1.000
_cell.angle_alpha   90.00
_cell.angle_beta   90.00
_cell.angle_gamma   90.00
#
_symmetry.space_group_name_H-M   'P 1'
#
loop_
_entity.id
_entity.type
_entity.pdbx_description
1 polymer ?
#
loop_
_entity_poly.entity_id
_entity_poly.type
_entity_poly.pdbx_seq_one_letter_code
_entity_poly.pdbx_strand_id
1 'polypeptide(L)'
;MTLASAYLSPTAAGDLTEFATQYPASGEHWDKVDDDPFVAHDFDATYVGDVSSGSNKEDLYNLGSLPVGVGAISYIRVYCIVKANNSSITRTANISIKTGGTIYYGTSFYPNSAYNTETETWTTNPQTGLAWTIAEVNALQAGMRINGSVIIPVLTWSVTQIYVLVVFTLLEGLVGTVWQETTKLHWIDENGAEQSKEG
;
A
#
# COMPACT_ATOMS: atom_id res chain seq x y z
N MET A 1 8.49 -1.01 26.24
CA MET A 1 8.53 -1.18 24.76
C MET A 1 7.80 -0.01 24.13
N THR A 2 8.46 0.75 23.28
CA THR A 2 7.86 1.89 22.58
C THR A 2 7.37 1.40 21.21
N LEU A 3 6.10 1.68 20.87
CA LEU A 3 5.56 1.44 19.54
C LEU A 3 6.01 2.56 18.60
N ALA A 4 6.32 2.19 17.36
CA ALA A 4 6.65 3.09 16.29
C ALA A 4 6.00 2.59 14.99
N SER A 5 6.01 3.42 13.96
CA SER A 5 5.51 3.06 12.65
C SER A 5 6.45 3.56 11.55
N ALA A 6 6.42 2.87 10.41
CA ALA A 6 7.05 3.31 9.18
C ALA A 6 6.05 3.18 8.03
N TYR A 7 6.16 4.06 7.05
CA TYR A 7 5.38 4.00 5.82
C TYR A 7 6.31 3.62 4.67
N LEU A 8 5.89 2.65 3.89
CA LEU A 8 6.63 2.14 2.75
C LEU A 8 5.83 2.41 1.48
N SER A 9 6.34 3.29 0.64
CA SER A 9 5.76 3.59 -0.69
C SER A 9 6.39 2.71 -1.77
N PRO A 10 5.74 2.55 -2.93
CA PRO A 10 6.31 1.92 -4.11
C PRO A 10 7.64 2.54 -4.50
N THR A 11 8.59 1.70 -4.93
CA THR A 11 9.92 2.12 -5.40
C THR A 11 10.31 1.47 -6.71
N ALA A 12 9.57 0.44 -7.13
CA ALA A 12 9.76 -0.25 -8.39
C ALA A 12 8.51 -1.08 -8.75
N ALA A 13 8.42 -1.47 -10.01
CA ALA A 13 7.43 -2.45 -10.45
C ALA A 13 7.62 -3.77 -9.69
N GLY A 14 6.49 -4.40 -9.32
CA GLY A 14 6.46 -5.74 -8.78
C GLY A 14 6.36 -6.80 -9.88
N ASP A 15 5.85 -7.97 -9.52
CA ASP A 15 5.76 -9.11 -10.44
C ASP A 15 4.58 -9.02 -11.41
N LEU A 16 3.62 -8.16 -11.15
CA LEU A 16 2.45 -7.94 -12.01
C LEU A 16 2.32 -6.45 -12.32
N THR A 17 2.09 -6.14 -13.60
CA THR A 17 1.83 -4.79 -14.12
C THR A 17 0.79 -4.98 -15.24
N GLU A 18 -0.48 -5.13 -14.85
CA GLU A 18 -1.54 -5.54 -15.77
C GLU A 18 -2.57 -4.44 -16.03
N PHE A 19 -2.53 -3.32 -15.29
CA PHE A 19 -3.40 -2.20 -15.56
C PHE A 19 -3.06 -1.59 -16.91
N ALA A 20 -4.11 -1.26 -17.69
CA ALA A 20 -3.92 -0.90 -19.10
C ALA A 20 -3.55 0.56 -19.32
N THR A 21 -3.71 1.41 -18.32
CA THR A 21 -3.53 2.86 -18.45
C THR A 21 -2.79 3.45 -17.28
N GLN A 22 -2.06 4.53 -17.56
CA GLN A 22 -1.45 5.39 -16.55
C GLN A 22 -1.52 6.84 -16.99
N TYR A 23 -1.49 7.75 -16.05
CA TYR A 23 -1.39 9.18 -16.32
C TYR A 23 -0.38 9.83 -15.36
N PRO A 24 0.55 10.66 -15.88
CA PRO A 24 0.90 10.84 -17.29
C PRO A 24 1.28 9.51 -17.96
N ALA A 25 1.15 9.45 -19.30
CA ALA A 25 1.43 8.22 -20.05
C ALA A 25 2.91 7.81 -20.09
N SER A 26 3.81 8.67 -19.64
CA SER A 26 5.25 8.41 -19.53
C SER A 26 5.62 7.91 -18.13
N GLY A 27 6.70 7.18 -18.00
CA GLY A 27 7.17 6.59 -16.75
C GLY A 27 6.60 5.20 -16.49
N GLU A 28 6.72 4.74 -15.27
CA GLU A 28 6.30 3.42 -14.83
C GLU A 28 5.03 3.49 -13.97
N HIS A 29 4.29 2.40 -13.80
CA HIS A 29 3.09 2.39 -12.97
C HIS A 29 3.38 2.75 -11.50
N TRP A 30 4.51 2.28 -10.97
CA TRP A 30 4.85 2.52 -9.57
C TRP A 30 5.06 3.99 -9.25
N ASP A 31 5.57 4.79 -10.20
CA ASP A 31 5.81 6.22 -10.02
C ASP A 31 4.54 7.09 -10.16
N LYS A 32 3.38 6.44 -10.33
CA LYS A 32 2.06 7.08 -10.37
C LYS A 32 1.25 6.87 -9.08
N VAL A 33 1.76 6.06 -8.17
CA VAL A 33 1.06 5.66 -6.94
C VAL A 33 1.97 5.75 -5.72
N ASP A 34 3.13 6.40 -5.84
CA ASP A 34 4.17 6.51 -4.81
C ASP A 34 4.11 7.81 -3.99
N ASP A 35 3.02 8.57 -4.09
CA ASP A 35 2.83 9.80 -3.32
C ASP A 35 3.21 9.64 -1.85
N ASP A 36 3.79 10.69 -1.28
CA ASP A 36 4.15 10.71 0.14
C ASP A 36 2.89 10.52 1.00
N PRO A 37 2.82 9.47 1.86
CA PRO A 37 1.67 9.21 2.72
C PRO A 37 1.31 10.35 3.69
N PHE A 38 2.21 11.29 3.92
CA PHE A 38 2.00 12.45 4.79
C PHE A 38 1.50 13.69 4.06
N VAL A 39 1.42 13.64 2.74
CA VAL A 39 0.91 14.72 1.90
C VAL A 39 -0.39 14.24 1.26
N ALA A 40 -1.30 15.16 0.99
CA ALA A 40 -2.50 14.81 0.25
C ALA A 40 -2.10 14.22 -1.12
N HIS A 41 -2.72 13.08 -1.48
CA HIS A 41 -2.54 12.49 -2.80
C HIS A 41 -2.95 13.49 -3.89
N ASP A 42 -2.34 13.38 -5.05
CA ASP A 42 -2.45 14.37 -6.13
C ASP A 42 -3.68 14.14 -7.05
N PHE A 43 -4.58 13.23 -6.65
CA PHE A 43 -5.84 12.90 -7.35
C PHE A 43 -5.62 12.42 -8.79
N ASP A 44 -6.07 13.22 -9.76
CA ASP A 44 -5.99 12.91 -11.19
C ASP A 44 -4.69 13.42 -11.83
N ALA A 45 -3.74 13.97 -11.06
CA ALA A 45 -2.45 14.40 -11.59
C ALA A 45 -1.54 13.20 -11.91
N THR A 46 -1.55 12.17 -11.03
CA THR A 46 -0.96 10.87 -11.35
C THR A 46 -1.90 9.74 -10.96
N TYR A 47 -1.98 8.71 -11.79
CA TYR A 47 -2.73 7.49 -11.48
C TYR A 47 -2.36 6.34 -12.42
N VAL A 48 -2.60 5.13 -11.95
CA VAL A 48 -2.74 3.95 -12.80
C VAL A 48 -4.21 3.54 -12.88
N GLY A 49 -4.60 2.87 -13.93
CA GLY A 49 -5.99 2.52 -14.09
C GLY A 49 -6.25 1.39 -15.07
N ASP A 50 -7.46 0.90 -15.04
CA ASP A 50 -7.94 -0.08 -16.00
C ASP A 50 -9.39 0.18 -16.38
N VAL A 51 -9.72 -0.30 -17.55
CA VAL A 51 -11.08 -0.35 -18.07
C VAL A 51 -11.60 -1.76 -17.86
N SER A 52 -12.81 -1.89 -17.37
CA SER A 52 -13.39 -3.21 -17.11
C SER A 52 -13.46 -4.10 -18.37
N SER A 53 -12.61 -5.11 -18.42
CA SER A 53 -12.40 -5.94 -19.61
C SER A 53 -12.89 -7.39 -19.46
N GLY A 54 -13.63 -7.73 -18.40
CA GLY A 54 -14.10 -9.09 -18.17
C GLY A 54 -13.07 -10.04 -17.54
N SER A 55 -11.80 -9.67 -17.47
CA SER A 55 -10.76 -10.42 -16.75
C SER A 55 -10.30 -9.68 -15.50
N ASN A 56 -9.74 -10.41 -14.54
CA ASN A 56 -9.04 -9.79 -13.44
C ASN A 56 -7.80 -9.06 -13.95
N LYS A 57 -7.51 -7.91 -13.32
CA LYS A 57 -6.31 -7.13 -13.58
C LYS A 57 -5.68 -6.74 -12.26
N GLU A 58 -4.36 -6.81 -12.19
CA GLU A 58 -3.62 -6.60 -10.95
C GLU A 58 -2.29 -5.91 -11.21
N ASP A 59 -1.99 -4.92 -10.40
CA ASP A 59 -0.65 -4.36 -10.29
C ASP A 59 -0.10 -4.64 -8.89
N LEU A 60 1.16 -5.05 -8.83
CA LEU A 60 1.95 -5.21 -7.62
C LEU A 60 3.20 -4.33 -7.70
N TYR A 61 3.62 -3.80 -6.57
CA TYR A 61 4.76 -2.90 -6.46
C TYR A 61 5.73 -3.38 -5.40
N ASN A 62 7.02 -3.31 -5.70
CA ASN A 62 8.07 -3.41 -4.69
C ASN A 62 8.08 -2.14 -3.84
N LEU A 63 8.29 -2.30 -2.56
CA LEU A 63 8.23 -1.22 -1.57
C LEU A 63 9.62 -0.82 -1.09
N GLY A 64 9.70 0.36 -0.50
CA GLY A 64 10.89 0.76 0.26
C GLY A 64 11.16 -0.20 1.43
N SER A 65 12.37 -0.15 1.97
CA SER A 65 12.76 -1.01 3.09
C SER A 65 12.44 -0.36 4.44
N LEU A 66 12.24 -1.21 5.45
CA LEU A 66 12.11 -0.77 6.83
C LEU A 66 13.38 -0.04 7.31
N PRO A 67 13.22 0.99 8.17
CA PRO A 67 14.36 1.65 8.78
C PRO A 67 15.12 0.73 9.74
N VAL A 68 16.33 1.11 10.10
CA VAL A 68 17.08 0.44 11.16
C VAL A 68 16.39 0.62 12.52
N GLY A 69 16.57 -0.33 13.43
CA GLY A 69 15.99 -0.22 14.78
C GLY A 69 14.58 -0.83 14.92
N VAL A 70 14.03 -1.38 13.87
CA VAL A 70 12.78 -2.15 13.94
C VAL A 70 12.99 -3.39 14.80
N GLY A 71 12.14 -3.56 15.80
CA GLY A 71 12.03 -4.77 16.62
C GLY A 71 10.92 -5.69 16.12
N ALA A 72 10.05 -6.13 17.02
CA ALA A 72 8.93 -6.99 16.66
C ALA A 72 7.86 -6.21 15.89
N ILE A 73 7.44 -6.73 14.74
CA ILE A 73 6.36 -6.16 13.93
C ILE A 73 5.02 -6.62 14.49
N SER A 74 4.14 -5.66 14.76
CA SER A 74 2.80 -5.91 15.29
C SER A 74 1.80 -6.23 14.19
N TYR A 75 1.82 -5.47 13.11
CA TYR A 75 0.99 -5.67 11.92
C TYR A 75 1.49 -4.82 10.76
N ILE A 76 1.02 -5.15 9.57
CA ILE A 76 1.09 -4.29 8.40
C ILE A 76 -0.33 -3.89 7.99
N ARG A 77 -0.49 -2.69 7.42
CA ARG A 77 -1.73 -2.23 6.82
C ARG A 77 -1.43 -1.58 5.48
N VAL A 78 -2.07 -2.07 4.44
CA VAL A 78 -1.99 -1.48 3.11
C VAL A 78 -3.10 -0.47 2.95
N TYR A 79 -2.77 0.67 2.38
CA TYR A 79 -3.69 1.73 1.99
C TYR A 79 -3.71 1.82 0.48
N CYS A 80 -4.89 2.02 -0.08
CA CYS A 80 -5.09 2.23 -1.50
C CYS A 80 -6.09 3.37 -1.68
N ILE A 81 -5.71 4.42 -2.42
CA ILE A 81 -6.58 5.53 -2.73
C ILE A 81 -7.09 5.35 -4.16
N VAL A 82 -8.38 5.09 -4.29
CA VAL A 82 -8.99 4.60 -5.52
C VAL A 82 -10.34 5.24 -5.77
N LYS A 83 -10.68 5.42 -7.06
CA LYS A 83 -12.04 5.74 -7.53
C LYS A 83 -12.40 4.91 -8.75
N ALA A 84 -13.68 4.94 -9.12
CA ALA A 84 -14.15 4.56 -10.44
C ALA A 84 -14.98 5.70 -11.05
N ASN A 85 -15.14 5.73 -12.37
CA ASN A 85 -15.94 6.77 -13.03
C ASN A 85 -17.44 6.70 -12.69
N ASN A 86 -17.89 5.62 -12.08
CA ASN A 86 -19.26 5.44 -11.60
C ASN A 86 -19.28 4.53 -10.37
N SER A 87 -20.17 4.78 -9.42
CA SER A 87 -20.41 3.86 -8.31
C SER A 87 -21.07 2.59 -8.82
N SER A 88 -20.44 1.46 -8.60
CA SER A 88 -20.97 0.15 -9.04
C SER A 88 -21.10 -0.77 -7.84
N ILE A 89 -22.22 -1.46 -7.77
CA ILE A 89 -22.46 -2.54 -6.81
C ILE A 89 -22.12 -3.92 -7.38
N THR A 90 -21.59 -3.96 -8.60
CA THR A 90 -21.39 -5.22 -9.32
C THR A 90 -19.93 -5.54 -9.59
N ARG A 91 -19.03 -4.59 -9.39
CA ARG A 91 -17.59 -4.79 -9.54
C ARG A 91 -16.89 -4.51 -8.24
N THR A 92 -16.03 -5.43 -7.87
CA THR A 92 -15.21 -5.33 -6.67
C THR A 92 -13.74 -5.24 -7.01
N ALA A 93 -12.98 -4.74 -6.06
CA ALA A 93 -11.54 -4.84 -6.05
C ALA A 93 -11.09 -5.42 -4.71
N ASN A 94 -9.84 -5.84 -4.64
CA ASN A 94 -9.18 -6.29 -3.42
C ASN A 94 -7.83 -5.58 -3.33
N ILE A 95 -7.47 -5.14 -2.15
CA ILE A 95 -6.07 -4.87 -1.84
C ILE A 95 -5.34 -6.20 -1.85
N SER A 96 -4.15 -6.26 -2.43
CA SER A 96 -3.35 -7.46 -2.52
C SER A 96 -1.96 -7.25 -1.95
N ILE A 97 -1.41 -8.32 -1.39
CA ILE A 97 0.00 -8.42 -1.02
C ILE A 97 0.59 -9.69 -1.58
N LYS A 98 1.89 -9.65 -1.92
CA LYS A 98 2.65 -10.85 -2.26
C LYS A 98 3.76 -11.07 -1.25
N THR A 99 3.75 -12.23 -0.61
CA THR A 99 4.77 -12.65 0.36
C THR A 99 5.10 -14.13 0.16
N GLY A 100 6.38 -14.50 0.27
CA GLY A 100 6.83 -15.88 0.05
C GLY A 100 6.49 -16.43 -1.33
N GLY A 101 6.36 -15.58 -2.34
CA GLY A 101 6.01 -15.96 -3.72
C GLY A 101 4.49 -16.12 -3.98
N THR A 102 3.64 -16.01 -2.97
CA THR A 102 2.18 -16.20 -3.07
C THR A 102 1.44 -14.87 -2.88
N ILE A 103 0.39 -14.65 -3.68
CA ILE A 103 -0.46 -13.46 -3.58
C ILE A 103 -1.63 -13.77 -2.65
N TYR A 104 -1.91 -12.84 -1.75
CA TYR A 104 -3.03 -12.85 -0.81
C TYR A 104 -3.89 -11.63 -0.99
N TYR A 105 -5.19 -11.83 -0.94
CA TYR A 105 -6.20 -10.79 -1.17
C TYR A 105 -6.89 -10.44 0.14
N GLY A 106 -7.03 -9.15 0.37
CA GLY A 106 -7.87 -8.62 1.43
C GLY A 106 -9.36 -8.72 1.12
N THR A 107 -10.17 -8.10 1.96
CA THR A 107 -11.62 -8.02 1.79
C THR A 107 -11.99 -7.32 0.48
N SER A 108 -12.97 -7.84 -0.23
CA SER A 108 -13.48 -7.20 -1.44
C SER A 108 -14.25 -5.92 -1.10
N PHE A 109 -14.01 -4.87 -1.84
CA PHE A 109 -14.71 -3.59 -1.73
C PHE A 109 -15.28 -3.14 -3.08
N TYR A 110 -16.25 -2.23 -3.02
CA TYR A 110 -16.84 -1.58 -4.19
C TYR A 110 -16.27 -0.17 -4.35
N PRO A 111 -15.95 0.26 -5.58
CA PRO A 111 -15.42 1.60 -5.78
C PRO A 111 -16.49 2.67 -5.61
N ASN A 112 -16.05 3.84 -5.20
CA ASN A 112 -16.84 5.06 -5.25
C ASN A 112 -16.51 5.88 -6.51
N SER A 113 -17.41 6.81 -6.86
CA SER A 113 -17.17 7.77 -7.95
C SER A 113 -16.24 8.92 -7.56
N ALA A 114 -15.93 9.07 -6.28
CA ALA A 114 -14.88 9.93 -5.75
C ALA A 114 -13.73 9.10 -5.20
N TYR A 115 -12.53 9.65 -5.14
CA TYR A 115 -11.42 9.01 -4.47
C TYR A 115 -11.76 8.68 -3.02
N ASN A 116 -11.50 7.46 -2.65
CA ASN A 116 -11.76 6.90 -1.33
C ASN A 116 -10.54 6.09 -0.88
N THR A 117 -10.26 6.13 0.40
CA THR A 117 -9.18 5.34 1.00
C THR A 117 -9.72 3.98 1.41
N GLU A 118 -9.22 2.94 0.80
CA GLU A 118 -9.47 1.55 1.18
C GLU A 118 -8.27 1.01 1.94
N THR A 119 -8.51 0.16 2.93
CA THR A 119 -7.44 -0.41 3.76
C THR A 119 -7.65 -1.89 4.03
N GLU A 120 -6.54 -2.62 4.13
CA GLU A 120 -6.54 -4.01 4.61
C GLU A 120 -5.39 -4.23 5.59
N THR A 121 -5.63 -4.98 6.66
CA THR A 121 -4.66 -5.21 7.73
C THR A 121 -4.33 -6.68 7.88
N TRP A 122 -3.04 -7.00 7.89
CA TRP A 122 -2.52 -8.34 8.18
C TRP A 122 -1.72 -8.32 9.47
N THR A 123 -2.26 -8.91 10.53
CA THR A 123 -1.59 -9.04 11.84
C THR A 123 -0.53 -10.13 11.85
N THR A 124 -0.65 -11.10 10.95
CA THR A 124 0.33 -12.17 10.73
C THR A 124 0.62 -12.29 9.24
N ASN A 125 1.78 -12.83 8.90
CA ASN A 125 2.08 -13.17 7.52
C ASN A 125 1.18 -14.33 7.06
N PRO A 126 0.31 -14.11 6.06
CA PRO A 126 -0.63 -15.14 5.62
C PRO A 126 0.02 -16.37 4.99
N GLN A 127 1.28 -16.26 4.54
CA GLN A 127 2.06 -17.40 4.02
C GLN A 127 2.46 -18.36 5.13
N THR A 128 2.86 -17.84 6.29
CA THR A 128 3.41 -18.65 7.39
C THR A 128 2.44 -18.83 8.55
N GLY A 129 1.43 -17.95 8.68
CA GLY A 129 0.54 -17.86 9.83
C GLY A 129 1.21 -17.30 11.09
N LEU A 130 2.48 -16.85 10.99
CA LEU A 130 3.28 -16.34 12.10
C LEU A 130 3.36 -14.81 12.07
N ALA A 131 3.93 -14.22 13.13
CA ALA A 131 4.28 -12.81 13.15
C ALA A 131 5.21 -12.44 11.99
N TRP A 132 5.05 -11.25 11.46
CA TRP A 132 5.89 -10.72 10.39
C TRP A 132 7.35 -10.60 10.83
N THR A 133 8.26 -10.97 9.95
CA THR A 133 9.70 -10.70 10.10
C THR A 133 10.10 -9.48 9.26
N ILE A 134 11.19 -8.83 9.64
CA ILE A 134 11.76 -7.70 8.89
C ILE A 134 12.08 -8.13 7.44
N ALA A 135 12.63 -9.32 7.27
CA ALA A 135 12.98 -9.84 5.94
C ALA A 135 11.74 -10.03 5.04
N GLU A 136 10.65 -10.53 5.61
CA GLU A 136 9.39 -10.72 4.87
C GLU A 136 8.76 -9.38 4.47
N VAL A 137 8.80 -8.37 5.36
CA VAL A 137 8.29 -7.03 5.04
C VAL A 137 9.17 -6.32 4.00
N ASN A 138 10.50 -6.45 4.10
CA ASN A 138 11.41 -5.88 3.10
C ASN A 138 11.33 -6.57 1.72
N ALA A 139 10.76 -7.77 1.65
CA ALA A 139 10.52 -8.50 0.40
C ALA A 139 9.05 -8.45 -0.03
N LEU A 140 8.21 -7.69 0.68
CA LEU A 140 6.78 -7.57 0.40
C LEU A 140 6.54 -6.81 -0.89
N GLN A 141 5.58 -7.28 -1.68
CA GLN A 141 4.94 -6.45 -2.69
C GLN A 141 3.51 -6.15 -2.25
N ALA A 142 3.04 -4.95 -2.54
CA ALA A 142 1.66 -4.55 -2.30
C ALA A 142 1.04 -3.96 -3.55
N GLY A 143 -0.27 -4.05 -3.66
CA GLY A 143 -0.98 -3.57 -4.82
C GLY A 143 -2.49 -3.72 -4.71
N MET A 144 -3.12 -3.71 -5.86
CA MET A 144 -4.56 -3.84 -5.96
C MET A 144 -4.96 -4.70 -7.15
N ARG A 145 -5.99 -5.52 -6.97
CA ARG A 145 -6.64 -6.30 -8.00
C ARG A 145 -8.04 -5.77 -8.27
N ILE A 146 -8.34 -5.54 -9.54
CA ILE A 146 -9.70 -5.28 -10.02
C ILE A 146 -10.30 -6.61 -10.47
N ASN A 147 -11.43 -7.01 -9.89
CA ASN A 147 -12.07 -8.26 -10.24
C ASN A 147 -12.82 -8.13 -11.57
N GLY A 148 -12.52 -9.04 -12.48
CA GLY A 148 -13.10 -9.03 -13.82
C GLY A 148 -14.59 -9.32 -13.80
N SER A 149 -15.34 -8.51 -14.52
CA SER A 149 -16.75 -8.76 -14.85
C SER A 149 -17.10 -7.90 -16.06
N VAL A 150 -17.79 -8.46 -17.03
CA VAL A 150 -18.30 -7.68 -18.15
C VAL A 150 -19.55 -6.94 -17.67
N ILE A 151 -19.47 -5.62 -17.59
CA ILE A 151 -20.58 -4.76 -17.20
C ILE A 151 -20.73 -3.64 -18.22
N ILE A 152 -21.97 -3.33 -18.52
CA ILE A 152 -22.35 -2.14 -19.28
C ILE A 152 -23.15 -1.23 -18.35
N PRO A 153 -22.75 0.03 -18.10
CA PRO A 153 -21.63 0.74 -18.75
C PRO A 153 -20.25 0.31 -18.23
N VAL A 154 -19.26 0.54 -19.06
CA VAL A 154 -17.85 0.25 -18.76
C VAL A 154 -17.38 1.10 -17.59
N LEU A 155 -16.79 0.47 -16.57
CA LEU A 155 -16.17 1.15 -15.45
C LEU A 155 -14.69 1.38 -15.74
N THR A 156 -14.24 2.62 -15.52
CA THR A 156 -12.84 2.98 -15.50
C THR A 156 -12.40 3.17 -14.05
N TRP A 157 -11.36 2.49 -13.64
CA TRP A 157 -10.75 2.58 -12.32
C TRP A 157 -9.52 3.49 -12.39
N SER A 158 -9.29 4.23 -11.32
CA SER A 158 -8.08 5.03 -11.14
C SER A 158 -7.57 4.85 -9.71
N VAL A 159 -6.31 4.49 -9.58
CA VAL A 159 -5.57 4.38 -8.32
C VAL A 159 -4.49 5.44 -8.33
N THR A 160 -4.50 6.32 -7.35
CA THR A 160 -3.57 7.45 -7.28
C THR A 160 -2.48 7.26 -6.22
N GLN A 161 -2.71 6.40 -5.23
CA GLN A 161 -1.72 6.16 -4.18
C GLN A 161 -1.84 4.76 -3.59
N ILE A 162 -0.71 4.11 -3.34
CA ILE A 162 -0.59 2.88 -2.56
C ILE A 162 0.58 3.02 -1.59
N TYR A 163 0.37 2.65 -0.33
CA TYR A 163 1.46 2.57 0.65
C TYR A 163 1.15 1.55 1.74
N VAL A 164 2.17 1.15 2.46
CA VAL A 164 2.07 0.19 3.56
C VAL A 164 2.53 0.85 4.87
N LEU A 165 1.63 0.91 5.84
CA LEU A 165 1.97 1.21 7.23
C LEU A 165 2.45 -0.07 7.91
N VAL A 166 3.62 -0.01 8.51
CA VAL A 166 4.17 -1.08 9.36
C VAL A 166 4.25 -0.57 10.80
N VAL A 167 3.59 -1.26 11.72
CA VAL A 167 3.63 -0.93 13.16
C VAL A 167 4.51 -1.95 13.87
N PHE A 168 5.47 -1.48 14.64
CA PHE A 168 6.49 -2.30 15.29
C PHE A 168 6.93 -1.72 16.64
N THR A 169 7.65 -2.52 17.43
CA THR A 169 8.37 -2.03 18.60
C THR A 169 9.77 -1.59 18.21
N LEU A 170 10.30 -0.56 18.87
CA LEU A 170 11.72 -0.21 18.75
C LEU A 170 12.60 -1.23 19.48
N LEU A 171 13.75 -1.54 18.92
CA LEU A 171 14.79 -2.31 19.62
C LEU A 171 15.26 -1.51 20.86
N GLU A 172 15.34 -2.17 22.00
CA GLU A 172 15.85 -1.56 23.22
C GLU A 172 17.34 -1.15 23.04
N GLY A 173 17.69 0.05 23.49
CA GLY A 173 19.05 0.59 23.35
C GLY A 173 19.24 1.57 22.19
N LEU A 174 18.30 1.68 21.27
CA LEU A 174 18.35 2.64 20.15
C LEU A 174 17.52 3.91 20.41
N VAL A 175 16.98 4.07 21.61
CA VAL A 175 16.26 5.29 22.01
C VAL A 175 17.26 6.45 22.07
N GLY A 176 17.38 7.20 20.99
CA GLY A 176 18.21 8.41 20.91
C GLY A 176 19.18 8.53 19.74
N THR A 177 19.33 7.52 18.88
CA THR A 177 20.37 7.55 17.81
C THR A 177 19.97 7.01 16.44
N VAL A 178 18.69 6.96 16.10
CA VAL A 178 18.31 6.48 14.75
C VAL A 178 17.96 7.65 13.85
N TRP A 179 18.88 8.01 12.98
CA TRP A 179 18.72 9.01 11.93
C TRP A 179 19.14 8.44 10.57
N GLN A 180 18.26 8.42 9.59
CA GLN A 180 18.61 8.46 8.17
C GLN A 180 17.49 9.07 7.33
N GLU A 181 17.90 9.86 6.35
CA GLU A 181 17.23 10.95 5.67
C GLU A 181 16.11 10.60 4.67
N THR A 182 15.57 9.41 4.59
CA THR A 182 14.54 9.07 3.61
C THR A 182 13.28 8.39 4.16
N THR A 183 13.21 8.20 5.48
CA THR A 183 12.03 7.57 6.09
C THR A 183 11.65 8.39 7.32
N LYS A 184 10.52 9.08 7.27
CA LYS A 184 9.98 9.77 8.45
C LYS A 184 9.59 8.71 9.47
N LEU A 185 10.20 8.74 10.63
CA LEU A 185 9.86 7.88 11.75
C LEU A 185 8.78 8.58 12.58
N HIS A 186 7.62 7.97 12.71
CA HIS A 186 6.59 8.39 13.63
C HIS A 186 6.60 7.49 14.86
N TRP A 187 6.46 8.07 16.05
CA TRP A 187 6.27 7.34 17.30
C TRP A 187 5.08 7.92 18.07
N ILE A 188 4.45 7.08 18.85
CA ILE A 188 3.40 7.50 19.77
C ILE A 188 4.08 7.68 21.14
N ASP A 189 3.94 8.86 21.76
CA ASP A 189 4.49 9.14 23.07
C ASP A 189 3.74 8.39 24.19
N GLU A 190 4.24 8.52 25.42
CA GLU A 190 3.66 7.87 26.60
C GLU A 190 2.21 8.28 26.91
N ASN A 191 1.72 9.37 26.29
CA ASN A 191 0.35 9.87 26.42
C ASN A 191 -0.54 9.45 25.24
N GLY A 192 -0.01 8.68 24.29
CA GLY A 192 -0.73 8.25 23.10
C GLY A 192 -0.81 9.28 21.97
N ALA A 193 -0.02 10.36 22.05
CA ALA A 193 0.06 11.37 21.02
C ALA A 193 1.09 11.01 19.93
N GLU A 194 0.70 11.18 18.66
CA GLU A 194 1.58 10.95 17.52
C GLU A 194 2.62 12.07 17.45
N GLN A 195 3.89 11.70 17.44
CA GLN A 195 5.03 12.60 17.31
C GLN A 195 5.75 12.32 16.01
N SER A 196 6.20 13.36 15.32
CA SER A 196 7.07 13.24 14.14
C SER A 196 8.26 14.15 14.27
N LYS A 197 9.43 13.72 13.77
CA LYS A 197 10.60 14.57 13.69
C LYS A 197 11.19 14.48 12.30
N GLU A 198 11.35 15.62 11.67
CA GLU A 198 12.14 15.76 10.45
C GLU A 198 13.63 15.73 10.81
N GLY A 199 14.43 14.99 10.05
CA GLY A 199 15.87 14.97 10.14
C GLY A 199 16.49 16.17 9.45
#